data_993966664565750438fcb906d1e949a7
#
_entry.id   993966664565750438fcb906d1e949a7
#
_cell.length_a   1.000
_cell.length_b   1.000
_cell.length_c   1.000
_cell.angle_alpha   90.00
_cell.angle_beta   90.00
_cell.angle_gamma   90.00
#
_symmetry.space_group_name_H-M   'P 1'
#
loop_
_entity.id
_entity.type
_entity.pdbx_description
1 polymer ?
#
loop_
_entity_poly.entity_id
_entity_poly.type
_entity_poly.pdbx_seq_one_letter_code
_entity_poly.pdbx_strand_id
1 'polypeptide(L)'
;MKKLKILGVYANEGGCAYYRLIMPLQKIAELYGDQVEVQFSQNPLNLDEKTGEMPPDEADYPLLDWADIVLINNISNFGGPYTARVIGLAKQRGKFVHFDTDDLLIDLYDGHRLKQVYEEKNLYDITKWMYSTADLVTVTQKKFAERVKPYVGGVLAVVKNSIDYNLPCWNLQRIKIKKLTRVGWAGG
;
A
#
# COMPACT_ATOMS: atom_id res chain seq x y z
N MET A 1 -13.27 4.37 25.59
CA MET A 1 -11.89 3.96 25.25
C MET A 1 -11.37 4.90 24.17
N LYS A 2 -10.05 5.14 24.11
CA LYS A 2 -9.44 5.91 23.00
C LYS A 2 -9.57 5.06 21.72
N LYS A 3 -10.05 5.65 20.62
CA LYS A 3 -10.11 4.97 19.32
C LYS A 3 -8.70 4.76 18.77
N LEU A 4 -8.49 3.62 18.12
CA LEU A 4 -7.30 3.36 17.34
C LEU A 4 -7.37 4.13 16.02
N LYS A 5 -6.36 4.95 15.73
CA LYS A 5 -6.31 5.84 14.58
C LYS A 5 -5.42 5.26 13.48
N ILE A 6 -5.99 5.00 12.32
CA ILE A 6 -5.29 4.39 11.18
C ILE A 6 -5.23 5.39 10.02
N LEU A 7 -4.02 5.71 9.59
CA LEU A 7 -3.77 6.47 8.37
C LEU A 7 -3.45 5.50 7.23
N GLY A 8 -4.32 5.47 6.22
CA GLY A 8 -4.09 4.77 4.97
C GLY A 8 -3.36 5.65 3.97
N VAL A 9 -2.16 5.26 3.57
CA VAL A 9 -1.34 5.97 2.57
C VAL A 9 -1.29 5.15 1.28
N TYR A 10 -1.66 5.77 0.15
CA TYR A 10 -1.75 5.09 -1.14
C TYR A 10 -1.24 5.96 -2.30
N ALA A 11 -0.80 5.31 -3.38
CA ALA A 11 -0.26 6.00 -4.55
C ALA A 11 -1.35 6.71 -5.38
N ASN A 12 -2.43 5.99 -5.69
CA ASN A 12 -3.55 6.47 -6.51
C ASN A 12 -4.81 5.66 -6.19
N GLU A 13 -5.95 6.07 -6.69
CA GLU A 13 -7.24 5.38 -6.48
C GLU A 13 -7.43 4.16 -7.40
N GLY A 14 -6.35 3.57 -7.90
CA GLY A 14 -6.37 2.38 -8.73
C GLY A 14 -6.77 1.11 -7.97
N GLY A 15 -6.90 0.00 -8.71
CA GLY A 15 -7.40 -1.26 -8.17
C GLY A 15 -6.62 -1.77 -6.96
N CYS A 16 -5.29 -1.67 -6.97
CA CYS A 16 -4.46 -2.13 -5.85
C CYS A 16 -4.81 -1.40 -4.55
N ALA A 17 -4.82 -0.07 -4.57
CA ALA A 17 -5.18 0.73 -3.39
C ALA A 17 -6.65 0.49 -2.98
N TYR A 18 -7.56 0.43 -3.94
CA TYR A 18 -8.97 0.21 -3.65
C TYR A 18 -9.22 -1.12 -2.93
N TYR A 19 -8.74 -2.24 -3.49
CA TYR A 19 -9.03 -3.57 -2.94
C TYR A 19 -8.17 -3.94 -1.73
N ARG A 20 -6.97 -3.38 -1.60
CA ARG A 20 -6.06 -3.76 -0.54
C ARG A 20 -6.02 -2.80 0.65
N LEU A 21 -6.40 -1.53 0.45
CA LEU A 21 -6.32 -0.52 1.49
C LEU A 21 -7.66 0.18 1.71
N ILE A 22 -8.21 0.84 0.68
CA ILE A 22 -9.36 1.75 0.86
C ILE A 22 -10.60 0.97 1.31
N MET A 23 -11.03 -0.02 0.53
CA MET A 23 -12.22 -0.83 0.83
C MET A 23 -12.11 -1.57 2.17
N PRO A 24 -10.99 -2.28 2.49
CA PRO A 24 -10.86 -2.94 3.78
C PRO A 24 -10.90 -1.98 4.97
N LEU A 25 -10.21 -0.83 4.90
CA LEU A 25 -10.22 0.15 5.99
C LEU A 25 -11.58 0.84 6.15
N GLN A 26 -12.28 1.15 5.05
CA GLN A 26 -13.66 1.65 5.12
C GLN A 26 -14.59 0.64 5.80
N LYS A 27 -14.41 -0.66 5.47
CA LYS A 27 -15.21 -1.72 6.09
C LYS A 27 -14.90 -1.91 7.57
N ILE A 28 -13.64 -1.78 7.96
CA ILE A 28 -13.22 -1.77 9.37
C ILE A 28 -13.85 -0.58 10.11
N ALA A 29 -13.81 0.62 9.53
CA ALA A 29 -14.43 1.80 10.11
C ALA A 29 -15.96 1.68 10.23
N GLU A 30 -16.62 1.05 9.25
CA GLU A 30 -18.06 0.75 9.30
C GLU A 30 -18.42 -0.22 10.44
N LEU A 31 -17.65 -1.31 10.60
CA LEU A 31 -17.95 -2.37 11.55
C LEU A 31 -17.50 -2.04 12.98
N TYR A 32 -16.45 -1.26 13.14
CA TYR A 32 -15.75 -0.97 14.41
C TYR A 32 -15.57 0.52 14.67
N GLY A 33 -16.44 1.38 14.13
CA GLY A 33 -16.31 2.83 14.21
C GLY A 33 -16.37 3.44 15.61
N ASP A 34 -16.80 2.68 16.62
CA ASP A 34 -16.68 3.00 18.04
C ASP A 34 -15.23 2.79 18.59
N GLN A 35 -14.44 1.93 17.95
CA GLN A 35 -13.08 1.53 18.35
C GLN A 35 -11.99 2.04 17.40
N VAL A 36 -12.33 2.27 16.12
CA VAL A 36 -11.37 2.62 15.06
C VAL A 36 -11.79 3.90 14.36
N GLU A 37 -10.81 4.73 14.02
CA GLU A 37 -10.97 5.91 13.17
C GLU A 37 -9.97 5.83 12.02
N VAL A 38 -10.40 6.09 10.79
CA VAL A 38 -9.58 5.94 9.58
C VAL A 38 -9.52 7.25 8.81
N GLN A 39 -8.33 7.63 8.39
CA GLN A 39 -8.11 8.69 7.42
C GLN A 39 -7.25 8.19 6.26
N PHE A 40 -7.34 8.87 5.10
CA PHE A 40 -6.62 8.51 3.89
C PHE A 40 -5.83 9.69 3.34
N SER A 41 -4.63 9.42 2.80
CA SER A 41 -3.83 10.45 2.14
C SER A 41 -2.93 9.85 1.06
N GLN A 42 -2.77 10.57 -0.03
CA GLN A 42 -1.73 10.30 -1.04
C GLN A 42 -0.43 11.05 -0.70
N ASN A 43 -0.53 12.15 0.03
CA ASN A 43 0.58 13.05 0.35
C ASN A 43 0.60 13.43 1.84
N PRO A 44 0.87 12.48 2.76
CA PRO A 44 0.86 12.74 4.19
C PRO A 44 1.98 13.66 4.67
N LEU A 45 3.00 13.91 3.85
CA LEU A 45 4.12 14.80 4.17
C LEU A 45 3.95 16.21 3.60
N ASN A 46 2.82 16.50 2.92
CA ASN A 46 2.60 17.81 2.28
C ASN A 46 3.73 18.23 1.33
N LEU A 47 4.28 17.27 0.56
CA LEU A 47 5.23 17.57 -0.51
C LEU A 47 4.60 18.56 -1.48
N ASP A 48 5.35 19.59 -1.86
CA ASP A 48 4.90 20.52 -2.89
C ASP A 48 4.98 19.82 -4.26
N GLU A 49 3.84 19.53 -4.85
CA GLU A 49 3.73 18.79 -6.11
C GLU A 49 4.32 19.58 -7.31
N LYS A 50 4.46 20.90 -7.20
CA LYS A 50 5.01 21.74 -8.27
C LYS A 50 6.52 21.78 -8.25
N THR A 51 7.11 21.89 -7.07
CA THR A 51 8.56 21.99 -6.92
C THR A 51 9.20 20.64 -6.62
N GLY A 52 8.44 19.65 -6.12
CA GLY A 52 8.93 18.39 -5.61
C GLY A 52 9.64 18.53 -4.27
N GLU A 53 9.58 19.70 -3.64
CA GLU A 53 10.23 19.94 -2.36
C GLU A 53 9.47 19.30 -1.22
N MET A 54 10.19 18.57 -0.39
CA MET A 54 9.66 18.02 0.86
C MET A 54 9.92 18.99 2.01
N PRO A 55 8.93 19.20 2.91
CA PRO A 55 9.19 19.92 4.15
C PRO A 55 10.31 19.25 4.97
N PRO A 56 11.04 19.99 5.83
CA PRO A 56 12.07 19.42 6.68
C PRO A 56 11.50 18.40 7.68
N ASP A 57 12.37 17.54 8.24
CA ASP A 57 11.93 16.46 9.15
C ASP A 57 11.29 16.97 10.44
N GLU A 58 11.64 18.18 10.86
CA GLU A 58 11.08 18.88 12.01
C GLU A 58 9.74 19.55 11.73
N ALA A 59 9.25 19.53 10.49
CA ALA A 59 7.96 20.09 10.15
C ALA A 59 6.81 19.34 10.82
N ASP A 60 5.71 20.05 11.00
CA ASP A 60 4.46 19.46 11.45
C ASP A 60 3.86 18.55 10.35
N TYR A 61 3.64 17.30 10.71
CA TYR A 61 2.97 16.31 9.85
C TYR A 61 1.67 15.85 10.53
N PRO A 62 0.60 16.66 10.49
CA PRO A 62 -0.59 16.45 11.31
C PRO A 62 -1.24 15.09 11.11
N LEU A 63 -1.19 14.52 9.90
CA LEU A 63 -1.72 13.19 9.64
C LEU A 63 -0.87 12.09 10.29
N LEU A 64 0.47 12.21 10.24
CA LEU A 64 1.36 11.27 10.92
C LEU A 64 1.22 11.41 12.44
N ASP A 65 1.14 12.61 12.95
CA ASP A 65 1.02 12.87 14.40
C ASP A 65 -0.32 12.36 14.94
N TRP A 66 -1.39 12.48 14.15
CA TRP A 66 -2.72 12.00 14.48
C TRP A 66 -2.79 10.46 14.55
N ALA A 67 -2.09 9.74 13.66
CA ALA A 67 -2.19 8.29 13.53
C ALA A 67 -1.56 7.54 14.71
N ASP A 68 -2.10 6.38 15.06
CA ASP A 68 -1.43 5.35 15.85
C ASP A 68 -0.77 4.31 14.92
N ILE A 69 -1.41 4.01 13.77
CA ILE A 69 -0.93 3.11 12.71
C ILE A 69 -0.85 3.87 11.39
N VAL A 70 0.25 3.71 10.67
CA VAL A 70 0.42 4.18 9.29
C VAL A 70 0.49 2.95 8.38
N LEU A 71 -0.59 2.69 7.62
CA LEU A 71 -0.66 1.62 6.64
C LEU A 71 -0.37 2.19 5.26
N ILE A 72 0.69 1.70 4.62
CA ILE A 72 1.16 2.18 3.31
C ILE A 72 0.97 1.06 2.31
N ASN A 73 0.21 1.34 1.25
CA ASN A 73 0.00 0.40 0.15
C ASN A 73 0.90 0.78 -1.03
N ASN A 74 1.85 -0.09 -1.34
CA ASN A 74 2.82 0.06 -2.41
C ASN A 74 3.70 1.32 -2.30
N ILE A 75 4.47 1.57 -3.36
CA ILE A 75 5.28 2.77 -3.49
C ILE A 75 4.40 3.91 -4.00
N SER A 76 4.48 5.06 -3.32
CA SER A 76 3.76 6.29 -3.68
C SER A 76 4.07 6.75 -5.11
N ASN A 77 3.16 7.52 -5.71
CA ASN A 77 3.38 8.23 -6.98
C ASN A 77 4.60 9.17 -6.93
N PHE A 78 4.96 9.66 -5.74
CA PHE A 78 6.17 10.46 -5.53
C PHE A 78 7.45 9.61 -5.45
N GLY A 79 7.34 8.29 -5.60
CA GLY A 79 8.45 7.35 -5.70
C GLY A 79 8.92 6.72 -4.39
N GLY A 80 9.91 5.83 -4.52
CA GLY A 80 10.48 5.07 -3.40
C GLY A 80 11.09 5.94 -2.30
N PRO A 81 11.92 6.96 -2.61
CA PRO A 81 12.49 7.86 -1.59
C PRO A 81 11.43 8.56 -0.74
N TYR A 82 10.34 9.01 -1.35
CA TYR A 82 9.22 9.62 -0.63
C TYR A 82 8.56 8.61 0.33
N THR A 83 8.24 7.40 -0.18
CA THR A 83 7.63 6.34 0.61
C THR A 83 8.51 5.93 1.78
N ALA A 84 9.82 5.78 1.54
CA ALA A 84 10.78 5.49 2.60
C ALA A 84 10.80 6.61 3.66
N ARG A 85 10.71 7.88 3.25
CA ARG A 85 10.63 8.99 4.19
C ARG A 85 9.36 8.97 5.03
N VAL A 86 8.20 8.66 4.45
CA VAL A 86 6.94 8.46 5.22
C VAL A 86 7.15 7.40 6.29
N ILE A 87 7.73 6.24 5.93
CA ILE A 87 8.03 5.16 6.87
C ILE A 87 8.99 5.64 7.97
N GLY A 88 10.11 6.27 7.60
CA GLY A 88 11.12 6.76 8.55
C GLY A 88 10.54 7.75 9.56
N LEU A 89 9.80 8.77 9.08
CA LEU A 89 9.16 9.76 9.93
C LEU A 89 8.07 9.18 10.82
N ALA A 90 7.28 8.22 10.33
CA ALA A 90 6.31 7.49 11.14
C ALA A 90 7.00 6.71 12.27
N LYS A 91 8.09 6.00 11.98
CA LYS A 91 8.89 5.28 12.97
C LYS A 91 9.52 6.20 14.01
N GLN A 92 10.10 7.33 13.59
CA GLN A 92 10.65 8.35 14.50
C GLN A 92 9.60 8.90 15.47
N ARG A 93 8.34 8.98 15.04
CA ARG A 93 7.19 9.40 15.84
C ARG A 93 6.55 8.26 16.65
N GLY A 94 7.19 7.09 16.70
CA GLY A 94 6.71 5.93 17.47
C GLY A 94 5.42 5.32 16.93
N LYS A 95 5.11 5.52 15.64
CA LYS A 95 3.92 4.95 15.02
C LYS A 95 4.17 3.49 14.61
N PHE A 96 3.13 2.66 14.67
CA PHE A 96 3.18 1.33 14.08
C PHE A 96 3.09 1.46 12.56
N VAL A 97 4.06 0.91 11.85
CA VAL A 97 4.13 0.97 10.38
C VAL A 97 3.77 -0.37 9.77
N HIS A 98 2.72 -0.38 8.96
CA HIS A 98 2.30 -1.52 8.16
C HIS A 98 2.57 -1.21 6.68
N PHE A 99 3.47 -1.96 6.05
CA PHE A 99 3.74 -1.87 4.61
C PHE A 99 3.08 -3.02 3.88
N ASP A 100 2.11 -2.71 3.02
CA ASP A 100 1.37 -3.66 2.21
C ASP A 100 1.78 -3.55 0.74
N THR A 101 2.03 -4.69 0.09
CA THR A 101 2.40 -4.70 -1.34
C THR A 101 1.89 -5.93 -2.07
N ASP A 102 1.48 -5.76 -3.31
CA ASP A 102 1.08 -6.83 -4.23
C ASP A 102 2.10 -7.05 -5.36
N ASP A 103 3.09 -6.17 -5.49
CA ASP A 103 4.15 -6.25 -6.50
C ASP A 103 5.50 -6.67 -5.90
N LEU A 104 6.15 -7.66 -6.54
CA LEU A 104 7.49 -8.11 -6.16
C LEU A 104 8.56 -7.19 -6.78
N LEU A 105 8.85 -6.07 -6.11
CA LEU A 105 9.70 -5.02 -6.61
C LEU A 105 11.18 -5.11 -6.14
N ILE A 106 11.61 -6.27 -5.63
CA ILE A 106 13.00 -6.48 -5.15
C ILE A 106 13.87 -7.26 -6.15
N ASP A 107 13.27 -7.79 -7.22
CA ASP A 107 13.95 -8.65 -8.18
C ASP A 107 13.15 -8.65 -9.48
N LEU A 108 13.33 -7.62 -10.30
CA LEU A 108 12.63 -7.51 -11.57
C LEU A 108 13.38 -8.29 -12.65
N TYR A 109 12.63 -9.10 -13.43
CA TYR A 109 13.20 -9.90 -14.50
C TYR A 109 13.76 -9.04 -15.64
N ASP A 110 14.66 -9.61 -16.44
CA ASP A 110 15.20 -8.94 -17.64
C ASP A 110 14.07 -8.63 -18.63
N GLY A 111 14.04 -7.38 -19.09
CA GLY A 111 12.95 -6.87 -19.95
C GLY A 111 11.75 -6.27 -19.22
N HIS A 112 11.72 -6.28 -17.86
CA HIS A 112 10.70 -5.57 -17.13
C HIS A 112 10.86 -4.05 -17.31
N ARG A 113 9.77 -3.35 -17.67
CA ARG A 113 9.78 -1.90 -18.00
C ARG A 113 10.38 -0.99 -16.92
N LEU A 114 10.32 -1.40 -15.67
CA LEU A 114 10.83 -0.62 -14.54
C LEU A 114 12.26 -1.02 -14.15
N LYS A 115 12.85 -2.09 -14.69
CA LYS A 115 14.13 -2.61 -14.22
C LYS A 115 15.22 -1.57 -14.27
N GLN A 116 15.40 -0.91 -15.42
CA GLN A 116 16.40 0.12 -15.59
C GLN A 116 16.26 1.26 -14.56
N VAL A 117 15.04 1.74 -14.34
CA VAL A 117 14.75 2.79 -13.35
C VAL A 117 15.10 2.34 -11.93
N TYR A 118 14.81 1.07 -11.61
CA TYR A 118 15.11 0.50 -10.29
C TYR A 118 16.63 0.38 -10.05
N GLU A 119 17.40 0.01 -11.07
CA GLU A 119 18.86 -0.06 -11.02
C GLU A 119 19.48 1.33 -10.93
N GLU A 120 19.14 2.25 -11.83
CA GLU A 120 19.70 3.61 -11.88
C GLU A 120 19.43 4.42 -10.62
N LYS A 121 18.26 4.26 -9.99
CA LYS A 121 17.82 5.00 -8.80
C LYS A 121 17.99 4.24 -7.50
N ASN A 122 18.66 3.09 -7.53
CA ASN A 122 18.85 2.21 -6.36
C ASN A 122 17.56 1.88 -5.61
N LEU A 123 16.45 1.67 -6.34
CA LEU A 123 15.14 1.45 -5.73
C LEU A 123 15.02 0.06 -5.08
N TYR A 124 15.84 -0.90 -5.47
CA TYR A 124 15.89 -2.22 -4.82
C TYR A 124 16.29 -2.11 -3.35
N ASP A 125 17.34 -1.36 -3.04
CA ASP A 125 17.80 -1.21 -1.66
C ASP A 125 16.84 -0.37 -0.84
N ILE A 126 16.23 0.65 -1.43
CA ILE A 126 15.15 1.42 -0.80
C ILE A 126 13.97 0.51 -0.47
N THR A 127 13.55 -0.37 -1.39
CA THR A 127 12.44 -1.30 -1.17
C THR A 127 12.76 -2.31 -0.07
N LYS A 128 13.98 -2.88 -0.08
CA LYS A 128 14.45 -3.78 0.99
C LYS A 128 14.50 -3.07 2.34
N TRP A 129 14.95 -1.82 2.37
CA TRP A 129 14.94 -1.01 3.58
C TRP A 129 13.52 -0.79 4.11
N MET A 130 12.54 -0.51 3.25
CA MET A 130 11.12 -0.39 3.66
C MET A 130 10.61 -1.68 4.30
N TYR A 131 10.93 -2.86 3.73
CA TYR A 131 10.61 -4.16 4.34
C TYR A 131 11.27 -4.36 5.69
N SER A 132 12.54 -3.96 5.84
CA SER A 132 13.28 -4.14 7.09
C SER A 132 12.80 -3.23 8.22
N THR A 133 12.24 -2.08 7.87
CA THR A 133 11.87 -1.02 8.83
C THR A 133 10.41 -1.12 9.29
N ALA A 134 9.52 -1.67 8.45
CA ALA A 134 8.12 -1.84 8.79
C ALA A 134 7.92 -2.86 9.92
N ASP A 135 6.97 -2.59 10.83
CA ASP A 135 6.58 -3.50 11.90
C ASP A 135 5.78 -4.70 11.39
N LEU A 136 5.00 -4.46 10.33
CA LEU A 136 4.23 -5.49 9.64
C LEU A 136 4.39 -5.30 8.14
N VAL A 137 4.71 -6.39 7.44
CA VAL A 137 4.69 -6.46 5.98
C VAL A 137 3.61 -7.44 5.56
N THR A 138 2.72 -7.03 4.66
CA THR A 138 1.73 -7.93 4.06
C THR A 138 1.93 -8.03 2.56
N VAL A 139 1.79 -9.27 2.06
CA VAL A 139 1.91 -9.61 0.64
C VAL A 139 0.76 -10.52 0.21
N THR A 140 0.55 -10.67 -1.11
CA THR A 140 -0.63 -11.34 -1.66
C THR A 140 -0.59 -12.86 -1.61
N GLN A 141 0.58 -13.49 -1.59
CA GLN A 141 0.72 -14.93 -1.73
C GLN A 141 1.99 -15.50 -1.08
N LYS A 142 1.97 -16.81 -0.78
CA LYS A 142 3.08 -17.50 -0.09
C LYS A 142 4.42 -17.41 -0.82
N LYS A 143 4.44 -17.61 -2.15
CA LYS A 143 5.69 -17.50 -2.94
C LYS A 143 6.29 -16.10 -2.89
N PHE A 144 5.46 -15.08 -2.84
CA PHE A 144 5.92 -13.71 -2.64
C PHE A 144 6.51 -13.55 -1.23
N ALA A 145 5.82 -14.05 -0.20
CA ALA A 145 6.33 -14.00 1.17
C ALA A 145 7.70 -14.69 1.30
N GLU A 146 7.90 -15.84 0.69
CA GLU A 146 9.19 -16.55 0.68
C GLU A 146 10.32 -15.71 0.09
N ARG A 147 10.02 -14.94 -0.98
CA ARG A 147 11.03 -14.08 -1.64
C ARG A 147 11.41 -12.86 -0.81
N VAL A 148 10.46 -12.24 -0.11
CA VAL A 148 10.72 -11.02 0.68
C VAL A 148 11.17 -11.32 2.11
N LYS A 149 10.89 -12.51 2.63
CA LYS A 149 11.22 -12.92 4.00
C LYS A 149 12.63 -12.57 4.46
N PRO A 150 13.70 -12.74 3.65
CA PRO A 150 15.06 -12.38 4.07
C PRO A 150 15.26 -10.90 4.38
N TYR A 151 14.38 -10.04 3.89
CA TYR A 151 14.48 -8.58 4.03
C TYR A 151 13.52 -7.99 5.07
N VAL A 152 12.60 -8.79 5.62
CA VAL A 152 11.58 -8.31 6.57
C VAL A 152 12.14 -8.31 7.98
N GLY A 153 12.16 -7.13 8.61
CA GLY A 153 12.61 -6.97 9.99
C GLY A 153 11.53 -7.20 11.05
N GLY A 154 10.26 -6.97 10.67
CA GLY A 154 9.09 -7.13 11.54
C GLY A 154 8.33 -8.44 11.28
N VAL A 155 7.02 -8.37 11.39
CA VAL A 155 6.11 -9.49 11.10
C VAL A 155 5.82 -9.55 9.60
N LEU A 156 5.84 -10.74 9.02
CA LEU A 156 5.42 -10.99 7.64
C LEU A 156 4.14 -11.82 7.61
N ALA A 157 3.13 -11.32 6.90
CA ALA A 157 1.86 -12.02 6.74
C ALA A 157 1.40 -12.08 5.27
N VAL A 158 0.60 -13.08 4.94
CA VAL A 158 -0.01 -13.25 3.62
C VAL A 158 -1.48 -12.85 3.71
N VAL A 159 -1.84 -11.76 3.03
CA VAL A 159 -3.22 -11.29 2.89
C VAL A 159 -3.58 -11.34 1.41
N LYS A 160 -4.40 -12.33 1.03
CA LYS A 160 -4.82 -12.51 -0.37
C LYS A 160 -5.70 -11.35 -0.83
N ASN A 161 -5.60 -11.03 -2.13
CA ASN A 161 -6.57 -10.15 -2.74
C ASN A 161 -7.98 -10.73 -2.59
N SER A 162 -8.93 -9.89 -2.19
CA SER A 162 -10.33 -10.26 -2.05
C SER A 162 -11.22 -9.15 -2.61
N ILE A 163 -12.41 -9.53 -3.00
CA ILE A 163 -13.43 -8.62 -3.51
C ILE A 163 -14.68 -8.76 -2.64
N ASP A 164 -15.39 -7.67 -2.46
CA ASP A 164 -16.69 -7.70 -1.80
C ASP A 164 -17.78 -8.12 -2.79
N TYR A 165 -18.20 -9.37 -2.71
CA TYR A 165 -19.26 -9.91 -3.56
C TYR A 165 -20.66 -9.29 -3.28
N ASN A 166 -20.82 -8.51 -2.21
CA ASN A 166 -22.05 -7.81 -1.93
C ASN A 166 -22.20 -6.51 -2.74
N LEU A 167 -21.15 -6.07 -3.42
CA LEU A 167 -21.23 -4.91 -4.30
C LEU A 167 -22.17 -5.18 -5.48
N PRO A 168 -23.06 -4.23 -5.82
CA PRO A 168 -24.04 -4.40 -6.90
C PRO A 168 -23.44 -4.81 -8.26
N CYS A 169 -22.20 -4.41 -8.55
CA CYS A 169 -21.51 -4.76 -9.79
C CYS A 169 -21.28 -6.28 -9.96
N TRP A 170 -21.32 -7.07 -8.87
CA TRP A 170 -21.17 -8.54 -8.94
C TRP A 170 -22.51 -9.27 -9.05
N ASN A 171 -23.63 -8.56 -8.90
CA ASN A 171 -24.99 -9.10 -9.03
C ASN A 171 -25.50 -9.08 -10.47
N LEU A 172 -24.62 -9.25 -11.42
CA LEU A 172 -24.99 -9.33 -12.84
C LEU A 172 -25.87 -10.55 -13.09
N GLN A 173 -27.07 -10.31 -13.62
CA GLN A 173 -27.91 -11.40 -14.13
C GLN A 173 -27.12 -12.19 -15.19
N ARG A 174 -27.15 -13.53 -15.09
CA ARG A 174 -26.50 -14.39 -16.09
C ARG A 174 -27.01 -14.02 -17.48
N ILE A 175 -26.17 -13.38 -18.29
CA ILE A 175 -26.43 -13.17 -19.69
C ILE A 175 -26.43 -14.55 -20.33
N LYS A 176 -27.56 -14.97 -20.90
CA LYS A 176 -27.64 -16.21 -21.70
C LYS A 176 -26.74 -16.08 -22.93
N ILE A 177 -25.55 -16.69 -22.87
CA ILE A 177 -24.60 -16.70 -23.99
C ILE A 177 -25.18 -17.59 -25.06
N LYS A 178 -25.61 -17.01 -26.17
CA LYS A 178 -26.04 -17.75 -27.35
C LYS A 178 -24.81 -18.23 -28.12
N LYS A 179 -24.59 -19.52 -28.17
CA LYS A 179 -23.75 -20.32 -29.12
C LYS A 179 -22.26 -19.99 -29.34
N LEU A 180 -21.70 -18.89 -28.87
CA LEU A 180 -20.27 -18.59 -29.06
C LEU A 180 -19.65 -18.22 -27.71
N THR A 181 -18.71 -19.04 -27.26
CA THR A 181 -17.85 -18.73 -26.12
C THR A 181 -16.77 -17.76 -26.61
N ARG A 182 -16.80 -16.52 -26.11
CA ARG A 182 -15.71 -15.56 -26.31
C ARG A 182 -14.91 -15.49 -25.02
N VAL A 183 -13.61 -15.77 -25.11
CA VAL A 183 -12.67 -15.58 -24.02
C VAL A 183 -11.93 -14.29 -24.30
N GLY A 184 -11.97 -13.35 -23.35
CA GLY A 184 -11.25 -12.10 -23.40
C GLY A 184 -10.28 -12.00 -22.25
N TRP A 185 -9.15 -11.34 -22.46
CA TRP A 185 -8.22 -10.90 -21.43
C TRP A 185 -8.37 -9.37 -21.27
N ALA A 186 -8.56 -8.91 -20.02
CA ALA A 186 -8.50 -7.49 -19.67
C ALA A 186 -7.40 -7.33 -18.60
N GLY A 187 -6.27 -6.80 -19.02
CA GLY A 187 -5.14 -6.50 -18.16
C GLY A 187 -4.21 -5.51 -18.84
N GLY A 188 -3.54 -4.67 -18.05
CA GLY A 188 -2.54 -3.71 -18.49
C GLY A 188 -1.13 -4.07 -18.02
#